data_c3e716da5df424216fb5672909240999
#
_entry.id   c3e716da5df424216fb5672909240999
#
_cell.length_a   1.000
_cell.length_b   1.000
_cell.length_c   1.000
_cell.angle_alpha   90.00
_cell.angle_beta   90.00
_cell.angle_gamma   90.00
#
_symmetry.space_group_name_H-M   'P 1'
#
loop_
_entity.id
_entity.type
_entity.pdbx_description
1 polymer ?
#
loop_
_entity_poly.entity_id
_entity_poly.type
_entity_poly.pdbx_seq_one_letter_code
_entity_poly.pdbx_strand_id
1 'polypeptide(L)'
;MKKIILKLPALVTMGISWYLSSGTLETVPLPSVSDKLIHLVCFAGLGFFWTWWFKKENWLQKPLKQILYVTLIVAAYGLVDEIHQYFVPGRYASALDWLADVAGGFLGGVAGFVGTWILKKIGTKNSGSLQS
;
A
#
# COMPACT_ATOMS: atom_id res chain seq x y z
N MET A 1 0.68 -4.24 22.87
CA MET A 1 0.86 -5.40 21.96
C MET A 1 -0.08 -5.34 20.75
N LYS A 2 -1.42 -5.26 20.86
CA LYS A 2 -2.36 -5.26 19.71
C LYS A 2 -2.07 -4.17 18.65
N LYS A 3 -1.62 -2.98 19.05
CA LYS A 3 -1.31 -1.88 18.11
C LYS A 3 -0.05 -2.13 17.27
N ILE A 4 0.89 -2.93 17.74
CA ILE A 4 2.13 -3.27 17.00
C ILE A 4 1.82 -4.31 15.93
N ILE A 5 0.99 -5.31 16.25
CA ILE A 5 0.59 -6.38 15.32
C ILE A 5 -0.08 -5.80 14.06
N LEU A 6 -0.92 -4.76 14.23
CA LEU A 6 -1.59 -4.10 13.10
C LEU A 6 -0.62 -3.35 12.15
N LYS A 7 0.60 -3.08 12.59
CA LYS A 7 1.62 -2.41 11.77
C LYS A 7 2.49 -3.38 10.98
N LEU A 8 2.56 -4.64 11.39
CA LEU A 8 3.40 -5.65 10.75
C LEU A 8 3.07 -5.89 9.27
N PRO A 9 1.80 -5.91 8.81
CA PRO A 9 1.51 -6.17 7.40
C PRO A 9 2.19 -5.20 6.43
N ALA A 10 2.29 -3.91 6.77
CA ALA A 10 3.00 -2.94 5.94
C ALA A 10 4.49 -3.29 5.83
N LEU A 11 5.15 -3.61 6.95
CA LEU A 11 6.57 -3.98 6.95
C LEU A 11 6.83 -5.31 6.23
N VAL A 12 5.93 -6.28 6.41
CA VAL A 12 6.01 -7.58 5.70
C VAL A 12 5.87 -7.36 4.20
N THR A 13 4.91 -6.53 3.77
CA THR A 13 4.72 -6.22 2.34
C THR A 13 5.94 -5.50 1.75
N MET A 14 6.56 -4.58 2.49
CA MET A 14 7.84 -3.97 2.08
C MET A 14 8.94 -5.02 1.90
N GLY A 15 9.09 -5.95 2.85
CA GLY A 15 10.08 -7.02 2.75
C GLY A 15 9.83 -7.96 1.59
N ILE A 16 8.56 -8.30 1.32
CA ILE A 16 8.18 -9.13 0.16
C ILE A 16 8.48 -8.40 -1.14
N SER A 17 8.10 -7.12 -1.26
CA SER A 17 8.39 -6.29 -2.44
C SER A 17 9.89 -6.24 -2.70
N TRP A 18 10.70 -5.96 -1.67
CA TRP A 18 12.15 -5.95 -1.76
C TRP A 18 12.73 -7.29 -2.23
N TYR A 19 12.24 -8.40 -1.69
CA TYR A 19 12.67 -9.74 -2.09
C TYR A 19 12.33 -10.01 -3.56
N LEU A 20 11.14 -9.66 -4.01
CA LEU A 20 10.71 -9.84 -5.40
C LEU A 20 11.50 -8.95 -6.37
N SER A 21 11.81 -7.72 -5.98
CA SER A 21 12.62 -6.81 -6.79
C SER A 21 14.10 -7.18 -6.85
N SER A 22 14.58 -7.99 -5.89
CA SER A 22 15.95 -8.52 -5.86
C SER A 22 16.15 -9.73 -6.80
N GLY A 23 15.07 -10.37 -7.25
CA GLY A 23 15.11 -11.53 -8.15
C GLY A 23 15.01 -11.13 -9.62
N THR A 24 15.59 -11.93 -10.51
CA THR A 24 15.31 -11.86 -11.95
C THR A 24 13.96 -12.53 -12.22
N LEU A 25 13.02 -11.86 -12.88
CA LEU A 25 11.70 -12.42 -13.24
C LEU A 25 11.79 -13.63 -14.17
N GLU A 26 12.97 -13.94 -14.71
CA GLU A 26 13.23 -15.14 -15.52
C GLU A 26 12.99 -16.46 -14.78
N THR A 27 13.03 -16.44 -13.45
CA THR A 27 12.83 -17.64 -12.63
C THR A 27 11.39 -17.89 -12.21
N VAL A 28 10.49 -16.91 -12.42
CA VAL A 28 9.07 -17.05 -12.13
C VAL A 28 8.30 -16.93 -13.44
N PRO A 29 7.75 -18.04 -13.98
CA PRO A 29 6.91 -17.98 -15.16
C PRO A 29 5.57 -17.31 -14.82
N LEU A 30 5.58 -15.98 -14.67
CA LEU A 30 4.36 -15.23 -14.64
C LEU A 30 3.84 -15.10 -16.08
N PRO A 31 2.58 -15.44 -16.33
CA PRO A 31 1.98 -15.15 -17.63
C PRO A 31 2.12 -13.65 -17.88
N SER A 32 2.21 -13.22 -19.11
CA SER A 32 2.49 -11.89 -19.68
C SER A 32 1.79 -10.69 -18.99
N VAL A 33 1.79 -10.69 -17.67
CA VAL A 33 1.30 -9.58 -16.86
C VAL A 33 2.36 -8.49 -16.93
N SER A 34 1.94 -7.31 -17.34
CA SER A 34 2.81 -6.13 -17.36
C SER A 34 3.48 -5.94 -16.00
N ASP A 35 4.80 -5.77 -15.98
CA ASP A 35 5.58 -5.47 -14.78
C ASP A 35 4.95 -4.30 -13.99
N LYS A 36 4.49 -3.26 -14.70
CA LYS A 36 3.75 -2.12 -14.16
C LYS A 36 2.48 -2.47 -13.40
N LEU A 37 1.76 -3.50 -13.83
CA LEU A 37 0.57 -3.97 -13.12
C LEU A 37 0.95 -4.68 -11.82
N ILE A 38 2.07 -5.39 -11.81
CA ILE A 38 2.62 -6.02 -10.59
C ILE A 38 2.99 -4.92 -9.57
N HIS A 39 3.73 -3.89 -10.01
CA HIS A 39 4.06 -2.74 -9.19
C HIS A 39 2.79 -2.08 -8.64
N LEU A 40 1.84 -1.73 -9.49
CA LEU A 40 0.57 -1.11 -9.10
C LEU A 40 -0.15 -1.91 -8.00
N VAL A 41 -0.31 -3.22 -8.18
CA VAL A 41 -1.05 -4.08 -7.24
C VAL A 41 -0.28 -4.27 -5.92
N CYS A 42 1.02 -4.54 -5.98
CA CYS A 42 1.85 -4.70 -4.79
C CYS A 42 1.87 -3.40 -3.95
N PHE A 43 2.06 -2.27 -4.60
CA PHE A 43 2.13 -0.98 -3.92
C PHE A 43 0.75 -0.45 -3.49
N ALA A 44 -0.35 -0.89 -4.14
CA ALA A 44 -1.70 -0.66 -3.62
C ALA A 44 -1.95 -1.44 -2.31
N GLY A 45 -1.51 -2.68 -2.25
CA GLY A 45 -1.52 -3.47 -1.01
C GLY A 45 -0.68 -2.81 0.10
N LEU A 46 0.53 -2.36 -0.24
CA LEU A 46 1.40 -1.63 0.67
C LEU A 46 0.73 -0.35 1.18
N GLY A 47 0.17 0.47 0.29
CA GLY A 47 -0.56 1.68 0.65
C GLY A 47 -1.75 1.40 1.56
N PHE A 48 -2.52 0.35 1.27
CA PHE A 48 -3.63 -0.07 2.13
C PHE A 48 -3.16 -0.43 3.55
N PHE A 49 -2.10 -1.21 3.70
CA PHE A 49 -1.58 -1.58 5.03
C PHE A 49 -0.95 -0.40 5.77
N TRP A 50 -0.36 0.58 5.07
CA TRP A 50 0.12 1.81 5.70
C TRP A 50 -1.01 2.64 6.32
N THR A 51 -2.26 2.51 5.85
CA THR A 51 -3.40 3.21 6.46
C THR A 51 -3.61 2.84 7.93
N TRP A 52 -3.21 1.64 8.34
CA TRP A 52 -3.35 1.17 9.73
C TRP A 52 -2.35 1.81 10.71
N TRP A 53 -1.37 2.55 10.19
CA TRP A 53 -0.42 3.30 11.01
C TRP A 53 -1.01 4.60 11.55
N PHE A 54 -2.08 5.09 10.95
CA PHE A 54 -2.73 6.32 11.33
C PHE A 54 -3.99 6.07 12.17
N LYS A 55 -4.37 7.06 12.99
CA LYS A 55 -5.59 6.97 13.80
C LYS A 55 -6.83 7.06 12.92
N LYS A 56 -7.88 6.31 13.27
CA LYS A 56 -9.17 6.32 12.54
C LYS A 56 -9.79 7.72 12.49
N GLU A 57 -9.66 8.49 13.56
CA GLU A 57 -10.18 9.85 13.67
C GLU A 57 -9.58 10.77 12.60
N ASN A 58 -8.28 10.62 12.32
CA ASN A 58 -7.59 11.41 11.29
C ASN A 58 -8.14 11.09 9.89
N TRP A 59 -8.44 9.82 9.61
CA TRP A 59 -9.05 9.40 8.34
C TRP A 59 -10.43 10.01 8.12
N LEU A 60 -11.23 10.13 9.19
CA LEU A 60 -12.58 10.67 9.10
C LEU A 60 -12.63 12.20 9.05
N GLN A 61 -11.67 12.87 9.67
CA GLN A 61 -11.61 14.33 9.71
C GLN A 61 -10.86 14.95 8.54
N LYS A 62 -9.77 14.33 8.09
CA LYS A 62 -8.88 14.87 7.06
C LYS A 62 -8.44 13.76 6.07
N PRO A 63 -9.38 13.13 5.34
CA PRO A 63 -9.08 11.98 4.49
C PRO A 63 -8.05 12.28 3.41
N LEU A 64 -8.16 13.40 2.71
CA LEU A 64 -7.23 13.79 1.65
C LEU A 64 -5.79 13.92 2.17
N LYS A 65 -5.63 14.48 3.38
CA LYS A 65 -4.31 14.62 4.01
C LYS A 65 -3.70 13.25 4.34
N GLN A 66 -4.52 12.30 4.80
CA GLN A 66 -4.05 10.95 5.12
C GLN A 66 -3.70 10.18 3.84
N ILE A 67 -4.54 10.27 2.79
CA ILE A 67 -4.25 9.67 1.48
C ILE A 67 -2.92 10.22 0.94
N LEU A 68 -2.72 11.53 1.01
CA LEU A 68 -1.46 12.15 0.57
C LEU A 68 -0.26 11.61 1.37
N TYR A 69 -0.36 11.49 2.68
CA TYR A 69 0.73 10.96 3.50
C TYR A 69 1.07 9.51 3.13
N VAL A 70 0.07 8.65 2.99
CA VAL A 70 0.27 7.27 2.55
C VAL A 70 0.91 7.23 1.17
N THR A 71 0.41 8.03 0.22
CA THR A 71 0.96 8.10 -1.14
C THR A 71 2.43 8.54 -1.12
N LEU A 72 2.79 9.54 -0.33
CA LEU A 72 4.18 10.02 -0.22
C LEU A 72 5.11 8.97 0.41
N ILE A 73 4.66 8.26 1.44
CA ILE A 73 5.45 7.18 2.06
C ILE A 73 5.70 6.07 1.04
N VAL A 74 4.66 5.65 0.33
CA VAL A 74 4.74 4.60 -0.68
C VAL A 74 5.60 5.05 -1.87
N ALA A 75 5.46 6.29 -2.33
CA ALA A 75 6.28 6.86 -3.40
C ALA A 75 7.77 6.91 -3.01
N ALA A 76 8.09 7.29 -1.77
CA ALA A 76 9.46 7.30 -1.27
C ALA A 76 10.05 5.87 -1.22
N TYR A 77 9.26 4.90 -0.76
CA TYR A 77 9.69 3.50 -0.76
C TYR A 77 9.85 2.96 -2.19
N GLY A 78 8.93 3.25 -3.11
CA GLY A 78 9.04 2.88 -4.52
C GLY A 78 10.30 3.46 -5.17
N LEU A 79 10.66 4.70 -4.86
CA LEU A 79 11.92 5.29 -5.33
C LEU A 79 13.14 4.51 -4.82
N VAL A 80 13.13 4.08 -3.56
CA VAL A 80 14.20 3.24 -2.99
C VAL A 80 14.25 1.89 -3.68
N ASP A 81 13.09 1.30 -3.99
CA ASP A 81 12.99 0.02 -4.70
C ASP A 81 13.56 0.14 -6.14
N GLU A 82 13.25 1.20 -6.88
CA GLU A 82 13.80 1.49 -8.21
C GLU A 82 15.33 1.68 -8.17
N ILE A 83 15.84 2.42 -7.19
CA ILE A 83 17.28 2.58 -6.98
C ILE A 83 17.92 1.21 -6.69
N HIS A 84 17.29 0.38 -5.88
CA HIS A 84 17.77 -0.97 -5.62
C HIS A 84 17.82 -1.82 -6.91
N GLN A 85 16.74 -1.81 -7.71
CA GLN A 85 16.66 -2.54 -8.97
C GLN A 85 17.78 -2.12 -9.96
N TYR A 86 18.18 -0.85 -9.96
CA TYR A 86 19.31 -0.38 -10.79
C TYR A 86 20.61 -1.14 -10.52
N PHE A 87 20.81 -1.62 -9.29
CA PHE A 87 22.00 -2.38 -8.90
C PHE A 87 21.82 -3.90 -9.01
N VAL A 88 20.63 -4.38 -9.34
CA VAL A 88 20.36 -5.82 -9.51
C VAL A 88 20.66 -6.23 -10.95
N PRO A 89 21.58 -7.22 -11.20
CA PRO A 89 21.85 -7.70 -12.55
C PRO A 89 20.59 -8.19 -13.26
N GLY A 90 20.36 -7.71 -14.48
CA GLY A 90 19.20 -8.08 -15.28
C GLY A 90 17.92 -7.30 -14.97
N ARG A 91 17.98 -6.32 -14.07
CA ARG A 91 16.86 -5.38 -13.79
C ARG A 91 17.22 -3.98 -14.29
N TYR A 92 16.18 -3.20 -14.56
CA TYR A 92 16.31 -1.81 -15.01
C TYR A 92 15.38 -0.93 -14.20
N ALA A 93 15.91 0.15 -13.62
CA ALA A 93 15.07 1.17 -12.99
C ALA A 93 14.18 1.85 -14.04
N SER A 94 12.91 2.00 -13.74
CA SER A 94 11.89 2.53 -14.64
C SER A 94 11.06 3.63 -13.97
N ALA A 95 11.09 4.83 -14.52
CA ALA A 95 10.23 5.91 -14.05
C ALA A 95 8.72 5.55 -14.14
N LEU A 96 8.34 4.73 -15.11
CA LEU A 96 6.95 4.27 -15.27
C LEU A 96 6.55 3.26 -14.19
N ASP A 97 7.48 2.43 -13.72
CA ASP A 97 7.23 1.49 -12.64
C ASP A 97 7.09 2.25 -11.31
N TRP A 98 7.94 3.25 -11.08
CA TRP A 98 7.77 4.16 -9.96
C TRP A 98 6.45 4.93 -10.00
N LEU A 99 5.99 5.39 -11.17
CA LEU A 99 4.65 6.00 -11.30
C LEU A 99 3.53 5.01 -10.98
N ALA A 100 3.69 3.74 -11.35
CA ALA A 100 2.75 2.68 -10.96
C ALA A 100 2.73 2.47 -9.43
N ASP A 101 3.89 2.56 -8.76
CA ASP A 101 3.99 2.51 -7.30
C ASP A 101 3.24 3.67 -6.64
N VAL A 102 3.44 4.89 -7.14
CA VAL A 102 2.74 6.09 -6.65
C VAL A 102 1.23 5.95 -6.82
N ALA A 103 0.77 5.50 -8.01
CA ALA A 103 -0.63 5.25 -8.27
C ALA A 103 -1.19 4.16 -7.36
N GLY A 104 -0.43 3.08 -7.14
CA GLY A 104 -0.75 2.02 -6.18
C GLY A 104 -0.93 2.58 -4.77
N GLY A 105 0.03 3.36 -4.27
CA GLY A 105 -0.04 4.00 -2.96
C GLY A 105 -1.28 4.87 -2.79
N PHE A 106 -1.64 5.64 -3.81
CA PHE A 106 -2.87 6.43 -3.82
C PHE A 106 -4.12 5.57 -3.73
N LEU A 107 -4.23 4.54 -4.57
CA LEU A 107 -5.36 3.60 -4.57
C LEU A 107 -5.49 2.86 -3.23
N GLY A 108 -4.38 2.42 -2.66
CA GLY A 108 -4.33 1.80 -1.34
C GLY A 108 -4.81 2.74 -0.23
N GLY A 109 -4.39 4.00 -0.28
CA GLY A 109 -4.86 5.05 0.64
C GLY A 109 -6.36 5.30 0.54
N VAL A 110 -6.91 5.37 -0.69
CA VAL A 110 -8.35 5.50 -0.94
C VAL A 110 -9.11 4.28 -0.40
N ALA A 111 -8.63 3.07 -0.68
CA ALA A 111 -9.25 1.83 -0.18
C ALA A 111 -9.28 1.80 1.36
N GLY A 112 -8.20 2.23 2.02
CA GLY A 112 -8.15 2.33 3.48
C GLY A 112 -9.13 3.35 4.06
N PHE A 113 -9.30 4.51 3.39
CA PHE A 113 -10.32 5.49 3.77
C PHE A 113 -11.74 4.91 3.65
N VAL A 114 -12.06 4.30 2.51
CA VAL A 114 -13.37 3.69 2.26
C VAL A 114 -13.67 2.60 3.30
N GLY A 115 -12.71 1.73 3.59
CA GLY A 115 -12.83 0.70 4.63
C GLY A 115 -13.12 1.30 6.01
N THR A 116 -12.38 2.35 6.39
CA THR A 116 -12.59 3.05 7.67
C THR A 116 -13.99 3.68 7.76
N TRP A 117 -14.46 4.29 6.68
CA TRP A 117 -15.76 4.93 6.60
C TRP A 117 -16.92 3.91 6.68
N ILE A 118 -16.80 2.78 5.98
CA ILE A 118 -17.79 1.67 6.03
C ILE A 118 -17.88 1.13 7.46
N LEU A 119 -16.75 0.83 8.10
CA LEU A 119 -16.73 0.30 9.47
C LEU A 119 -17.38 1.27 10.47
N LYS A 120 -17.21 2.57 10.28
CA LYS A 120 -17.90 3.57 11.10
C LYS A 120 -19.42 3.49 10.93
N LYS A 121 -19.91 3.43 9.68
CA LYS A 121 -21.35 3.34 9.39
C LYS A 121 -22.02 2.11 10.00
N ILE A 122 -21.35 0.95 9.92
CA ILE A 122 -21.86 -0.30 10.50
C ILE A 122 -21.91 -0.19 12.03
N GLY A 123 -20.86 0.35 12.65
CA GLY A 123 -20.80 0.51 14.11
C GLY A 123 -21.90 1.42 14.66
N THR A 124 -22.21 2.51 13.97
CA THR A 124 -23.30 3.42 14.40
C THR A 124 -24.70 2.82 14.25
N LYS A 125 -24.92 1.98 13.23
CA LYS A 125 -26.20 1.29 13.03
C LYS A 125 -26.51 0.28 14.14
N ASN A 126 -25.50 -0.48 14.59
CA ASN A 126 -25.67 -1.47 15.66
C ASN A 126 -25.90 -0.83 17.02
N SER A 127 -25.34 0.36 17.29
CA SER A 127 -25.58 1.06 18.55
C SER A 127 -27.00 1.66 18.66
N GLY A 128 -27.62 2.02 17.54
CA GLY A 128 -29.02 2.52 17.52
C GLY A 128 -30.08 1.44 17.72
N SER A 129 -29.79 0.20 17.33
CA SER A 129 -30.74 -0.92 17.47
C SER A 129 -30.79 -1.53 18.88
N LEU A 130 -29.87 -1.19 19.77
CA LEU A 130 -29.84 -1.64 21.17
C LEU A 130 -30.54 -0.67 22.12
N GLN A 131 -31.02 0.48 21.63
CA GLN A 131 -31.71 1.51 22.43
C GLN A 131 -33.22 1.62 22.10
N SER A 132 -33.71 0.80 21.21
CA SER A 132 -35.13 0.64 20.88
C SER A 132 -35.69 -0.65 21.45
#